data_a8b5a1f9e2cfce3d4061bfdf653fa3ac
#
_entry.id   a8b5a1f9e2cfce3d4061bfdf653fa3ac
#
_cell.length_a   1.000
_cell.length_b   1.000
_cell.length_c   1.000
_cell.angle_alpha   90.00
_cell.angle_beta   90.00
_cell.angle_gamma   90.00
#
_symmetry.space_group_name_H-M   'P 1'
#
loop_
_entity.id
_entity.type
_entity.pdbx_description
1 polymer ?
#
loop_
_entity_poly.entity_id
_entity_poly.type
_entity_poly.pdbx_seq_one_letter_code
_entity_poly.pdbx_strand_id
1 'polypeptide(L)'
;MTAIPPRSETPSTMAADMSDNDPLATEEPAPASQTRAEGSSVNWWHEVKSIGLLILAVLAFHSFVAKPFYIPSESMMPVLLKGDRLVVSKFPYGWSYVSPSFHPLPFLKGRIFGRLPERGDIVIVSPHNRREDYIKRVIGLPGDIIEVRGGQVILNGVAVPQKAVKPVLIPVDGNAPCSPAQFPGARMTGADGRDYCQLPVRQETLPNGKSYLTIDMGPSALDWYGPVRVPRDHVFLMGDNRDNSADSRAPLEENGLGGPVPWEALGGRAEFITFSLDGDSSWNPMSWLHAFRSGRAGNSLRPESVPPPK
;
A
#
# COMPACT_ATOMS: atom_id res chain seq x y z
N MET A 1 43.80 49.83 15.37
CA MET A 1 43.32 51.11 15.97
C MET A 1 42.35 50.73 17.04
N THR A 2 42.85 50.58 18.29
CA THR A 2 42.70 51.56 19.37
C THR A 2 41.23 51.63 19.83
N ALA A 3 40.78 51.39 21.05
CA ALA A 3 41.43 51.40 22.35
C ALA A 3 40.44 50.88 23.41
N ILE A 4 40.96 50.29 24.47
CA ILE A 4 40.41 50.04 25.80
C ILE A 4 41.07 51.24 26.70
N PRO A 5 40.72 51.51 27.94
CA PRO A 5 39.61 51.42 28.89
C PRO A 5 39.30 52.80 29.57
N PRO A 6 38.99 53.07 30.88
CA PRO A 6 39.43 52.46 32.17
C PRO A 6 38.42 52.39 33.34
N ARG A 7 38.85 51.69 34.36
CA ARG A 7 38.57 51.62 35.79
C ARG A 7 38.37 52.96 36.56
N SER A 8 37.68 52.88 37.74
CA SER A 8 38.10 53.40 39.06
C SER A 8 37.03 53.02 40.09
N GLU A 9 37.29 52.27 41.07
CA GLU A 9 37.95 52.49 42.37
C GLU A 9 36.96 52.83 43.51
N THR A 10 37.08 51.99 44.54
CA THR A 10 36.59 52.10 45.92
C THR A 10 37.13 53.38 46.62
N PRO A 11 36.69 53.81 47.84
CA PRO A 11 36.90 53.07 49.10
C PRO A 11 35.89 53.30 50.25
N SER A 12 35.78 52.33 51.17
CA SER A 12 36.20 52.36 52.61
C SER A 12 35.60 53.41 53.57
N THR A 13 35.03 53.05 54.69
CA THR A 13 35.64 53.06 56.05
C THR A 13 34.58 52.88 57.15
N MET A 14 34.85 51.97 58.10
CA MET A 14 34.84 52.01 59.56
C MET A 14 33.60 52.60 60.28
N ALA A 15 33.15 52.15 61.43
CA ALA A 15 33.71 51.44 62.57
C ALA A 15 32.60 50.98 63.52
N ALA A 16 32.87 49.88 64.19
CA ALA A 16 32.61 49.49 65.56
C ALA A 16 31.51 50.15 66.41
N ASP A 17 30.67 49.38 67.06
CA ASP A 17 30.72 49.27 68.53
C ASP A 17 30.03 47.98 69.04
N MET A 18 30.44 47.59 70.24
CA MET A 18 30.35 46.33 70.96
C MET A 18 29.06 46.20 71.77
N SER A 19 28.87 44.92 72.19
CA SER A 19 28.18 44.38 73.37
C SER A 19 26.63 44.29 73.24
N ASP A 20 26.01 43.16 73.46
CA ASP A 20 25.97 42.38 74.71
C ASP A 20 25.33 40.99 74.45
N ASN A 21 25.73 40.09 75.32
CA ASN A 21 25.30 38.74 75.55
C ASN A 21 23.78 38.56 75.60
N ASP A 22 23.27 37.45 75.08
CA ASP A 22 22.64 36.37 75.83
C ASP A 22 21.92 35.34 74.87
N PRO A 23 21.37 34.25 75.38
CA PRO A 23 21.98 32.91 75.17
C PRO A 23 21.15 32.01 74.25
N LEU A 24 21.83 30.96 73.89
CA LEU A 24 21.32 29.69 73.36
C LEU A 24 19.78 29.56 73.26
N ALA A 25 19.25 29.74 72.04
CA ALA A 25 18.05 29.06 71.58
C ALA A 25 18.50 27.93 70.67
N THR A 26 18.38 26.70 71.18
CA THR A 26 18.48 25.49 70.45
C THR A 26 17.37 25.46 69.39
N GLU A 27 17.69 25.80 68.14
CA GLU A 27 16.80 25.51 67.01
C GLU A 27 16.74 23.98 66.77
N GLU A 28 15.62 23.44 67.14
CA GLU A 28 15.22 22.11 66.79
C GLU A 28 15.11 21.98 65.23
N PRO A 29 15.80 21.04 64.58
CA PRO A 29 15.69 20.91 63.12
C PRO A 29 14.27 20.47 62.76
N ALA A 30 13.62 21.32 61.95
CA ALA A 30 12.32 21.02 61.37
C ALA A 30 12.34 19.63 60.72
N PRO A 31 11.28 18.82 60.91
CA PRO A 31 11.22 17.48 60.29
C PRO A 31 11.24 17.61 58.79
N ALA A 32 12.26 16.99 58.16
CA ALA A 32 12.34 16.85 56.72
C ALA A 32 11.02 16.20 56.22
N SER A 33 10.27 16.98 55.47
CA SER A 33 9.12 16.47 54.76
C SER A 33 9.58 15.38 53.80
N GLN A 34 9.48 14.13 54.25
CA GLN A 34 9.60 12.97 53.36
C GLN A 34 8.44 13.05 52.39
N THR A 35 8.71 13.59 51.22
CA THR A 35 7.85 13.33 50.04
C THR A 35 7.86 11.82 49.79
N ARG A 36 6.91 11.18 50.41
CA ARG A 36 6.59 9.79 50.16
C ARG A 36 6.25 9.69 48.65
N ALA A 37 7.17 9.20 47.86
CA ALA A 37 6.88 8.80 46.49
C ALA A 37 5.74 7.79 46.58
N GLU A 38 4.53 8.23 46.26
CA GLU A 38 3.41 7.34 46.05
C GLU A 38 3.80 6.42 44.87
N GLY A 39 4.28 5.25 45.22
CA GLY A 39 4.44 4.17 44.27
C GLY A 39 3.07 3.88 43.68
N SER A 40 2.78 4.44 42.53
CA SER A 40 1.57 4.11 41.77
C SER A 40 1.63 2.61 41.48
N SER A 41 0.87 1.83 42.23
CA SER A 41 0.68 0.41 41.94
C SER A 41 0.08 0.32 40.55
N VAL A 42 0.89 -0.12 39.59
CA VAL A 42 0.42 -0.35 38.21
C VAL A 42 -0.73 -1.34 38.28
N ASN A 43 -1.92 -0.88 37.96
CA ASN A 43 -3.09 -1.74 37.92
C ASN A 43 -3.04 -2.58 36.64
N TRP A 44 -2.35 -3.72 36.71
CA TRP A 44 -2.16 -4.67 35.61
C TRP A 44 -3.46 -5.04 34.90
N TRP A 45 -4.57 -5.10 35.63
CA TRP A 45 -5.86 -5.40 35.04
C TRP A 45 -6.39 -4.29 34.15
N HIS A 46 -6.11 -3.05 34.49
CA HIS A 46 -6.42 -1.88 33.66
C HIS A 46 -5.57 -1.86 32.39
N GLU A 47 -4.27 -2.15 32.51
CA GLU A 47 -3.36 -2.22 31.38
C GLU A 47 -3.75 -3.34 30.40
N VAL A 48 -4.05 -4.54 30.92
CA VAL A 48 -4.50 -5.67 30.08
C VAL A 48 -5.79 -5.33 29.33
N LYS A 49 -6.76 -4.69 29.99
CA LYS A 49 -8.00 -4.25 29.34
C LYS A 49 -7.73 -3.21 28.26
N SER A 50 -6.87 -2.23 28.52
CA SER A 50 -6.52 -1.17 27.57
C SER A 50 -5.84 -1.75 26.33
N ILE A 51 -4.89 -2.66 26.52
CA ILE A 51 -4.22 -3.37 25.41
C ILE A 51 -5.24 -4.23 24.65
N GLY A 52 -6.11 -4.96 25.34
CA GLY A 52 -7.16 -5.76 24.70
C GLY A 52 -8.12 -4.91 23.86
N LEU A 53 -8.53 -3.76 24.38
CA LEU A 53 -9.39 -2.82 23.65
C LEU A 53 -8.67 -2.24 22.42
N LEU A 54 -7.39 -1.90 22.54
CA LEU A 54 -6.58 -1.42 21.43
C LEU A 54 -6.46 -2.47 20.33
N ILE A 55 -6.15 -3.71 20.68
CA ILE A 55 -6.08 -4.82 19.73
C ILE A 55 -7.43 -5.00 19.03
N LEU A 56 -8.54 -4.99 19.78
CA LEU A 56 -9.87 -5.11 19.22
C LEU A 56 -10.19 -3.96 18.26
N ALA A 57 -9.83 -2.73 18.61
CA ALA A 57 -10.03 -1.55 17.75
C ALA A 57 -9.22 -1.66 16.45
N VAL A 58 -7.96 -2.10 16.52
CA VAL A 58 -7.11 -2.32 15.34
C VAL A 58 -7.70 -3.43 14.46
N LEU A 59 -8.12 -4.54 15.04
CA LEU A 59 -8.75 -5.65 14.30
C LEU A 59 -10.06 -5.21 13.65
N ALA A 60 -10.88 -4.43 14.35
CA ALA A 60 -12.10 -3.86 13.79
C ALA A 60 -11.80 -2.93 12.62
N PHE A 61 -10.83 -2.03 12.77
CA PHE A 61 -10.42 -1.14 11.69
C PHE A 61 -9.95 -1.93 10.45
N HIS A 62 -9.05 -2.91 10.62
CA HIS A 62 -8.54 -3.74 9.52
C HIS A 62 -9.62 -4.63 8.89
N SER A 63 -10.64 -5.00 9.65
CA SER A 63 -11.74 -5.84 9.15
C SER A 63 -12.79 -5.05 8.37
N PHE A 64 -13.09 -3.82 8.78
CA PHE A 64 -14.25 -3.08 8.28
C PHE A 64 -13.91 -1.80 7.52
N VAL A 65 -12.75 -1.20 7.75
CA VAL A 65 -12.41 0.10 7.15
C VAL A 65 -11.33 -0.07 6.08
N ALA A 66 -10.10 -0.34 6.47
CA ALA A 66 -8.98 -0.44 5.55
C ALA A 66 -7.89 -1.37 6.08
N LYS A 67 -7.17 -2.01 5.17
CA LYS A 67 -6.07 -2.92 5.48
C LYS A 67 -4.85 -2.57 4.62
N PRO A 68 -3.64 -2.53 5.20
CA PRO A 68 -2.41 -2.43 4.41
C PRO A 68 -2.15 -3.75 3.68
N PHE A 69 -1.69 -3.65 2.44
CA PHE A 69 -1.27 -4.79 1.62
C PHE A 69 0.14 -4.56 1.08
N TYR A 70 0.83 -5.67 0.87
CA TYR A 70 2.13 -5.73 0.23
C TYR A 70 2.00 -6.34 -1.16
N ILE A 71 2.75 -5.83 -2.13
CA ILE A 71 2.79 -6.36 -3.50
C ILE A 71 3.99 -7.31 -3.65
N PRO A 72 3.74 -8.63 -3.73
CA PRO A 72 4.81 -9.62 -3.84
C PRO A 72 5.18 -9.96 -5.29
N SER A 73 4.36 -9.55 -6.29
CA SER A 73 4.47 -10.00 -7.68
C SER A 73 4.46 -8.85 -8.68
N GLU A 74 4.81 -9.15 -9.91
CA GLU A 74 4.91 -8.22 -11.03
C GLU A 74 3.65 -8.16 -11.88
N SER A 75 2.58 -8.88 -11.51
CA SER A 75 1.37 -9.03 -12.33
C SER A 75 0.59 -7.74 -12.60
N MET A 76 0.85 -6.68 -11.83
CA MET A 76 0.21 -5.37 -11.96
C MET A 76 1.18 -4.28 -12.42
N MET A 77 2.39 -4.65 -12.90
CA MET A 77 3.28 -3.70 -13.57
C MET A 77 2.61 -3.13 -14.83
N PRO A 78 2.84 -1.87 -15.15
CA PRO A 78 3.76 -0.93 -14.55
C PRO A 78 3.14 -0.13 -13.38
N VAL A 79 1.83 -0.28 -13.14
CA VAL A 79 1.09 0.53 -12.14
C VAL A 79 1.54 0.19 -10.73
N LEU A 80 1.65 -1.08 -10.40
CA LEU A 80 2.18 -1.57 -9.13
C LEU A 80 3.48 -2.34 -9.33
N LEU A 81 4.45 -2.08 -8.48
CA LEU A 81 5.74 -2.77 -8.47
C LEU A 81 5.84 -3.69 -7.26
N LYS A 82 6.56 -4.78 -7.40
CA LYS A 82 6.93 -5.59 -6.24
C LYS A 82 7.67 -4.72 -5.21
N GLY A 83 7.28 -4.83 -3.94
CA GLY A 83 7.78 -3.96 -2.87
C GLY A 83 6.86 -2.79 -2.53
N ASP A 84 5.85 -2.48 -3.35
CA ASP A 84 4.84 -1.48 -3.00
C ASP A 84 4.02 -1.91 -1.79
N ARG A 85 3.73 -0.95 -0.92
CA ARG A 85 2.76 -1.05 0.17
C ARG A 85 1.60 -0.12 -0.12
N LEU A 86 0.40 -0.63 -0.01
CA LEU A 86 -0.80 0.12 -0.38
C LEU A 86 -1.90 -0.03 0.66
N VAL A 87 -2.85 0.88 0.62
CA VAL A 87 -4.07 0.82 1.43
C VAL A 87 -5.21 0.30 0.58
N VAL A 88 -5.92 -0.68 1.12
CA VAL A 88 -7.13 -1.25 0.54
C VAL A 88 -8.32 -0.90 1.40
N SER A 89 -9.27 -0.16 0.84
CA SER A 89 -10.54 0.13 1.50
C SER A 89 -11.53 -1.01 1.30
N LYS A 90 -12.26 -1.37 2.35
CA LYS A 90 -13.21 -2.49 2.33
C LYS A 90 -14.65 -2.07 2.08
N PHE A 91 -15.01 -0.89 2.50
CA PHE A 91 -16.39 -0.37 2.41
C PHE A 91 -16.91 -0.07 0.99
N PRO A 92 -16.08 0.20 -0.07
CA PRO A 92 -16.62 0.54 -1.38
C PRO A 92 -17.55 -0.51 -1.96
N TYR A 93 -17.27 -1.79 -1.66
CA TYR A 93 -18.06 -2.92 -2.17
C TYR A 93 -18.97 -3.56 -1.11
N GLY A 94 -18.98 -3.01 0.12
CA GLY A 94 -19.62 -3.65 1.27
C GLY A 94 -18.79 -4.83 1.83
N TRP A 95 -19.32 -5.50 2.84
CA TRP A 95 -18.63 -6.54 3.58
C TRP A 95 -19.11 -7.93 3.23
N SER A 96 -18.19 -8.87 3.04
CA SER A 96 -18.44 -10.27 2.77
C SER A 96 -17.62 -11.15 3.74
N TYR A 97 -17.66 -12.47 3.54
CA TYR A 97 -16.87 -13.42 4.33
C TYR A 97 -15.35 -13.15 4.32
N VAL A 98 -14.81 -12.50 3.28
CA VAL A 98 -13.37 -12.12 3.19
C VAL A 98 -13.05 -10.80 3.89
N SER A 99 -14.03 -10.06 4.37
CA SER A 99 -13.81 -8.75 5.00
C SER A 99 -13.17 -8.85 6.38
N PRO A 100 -13.64 -9.74 7.30
CA PRO A 100 -13.02 -9.86 8.61
C PRO A 100 -11.59 -10.39 8.53
N SER A 101 -10.73 -9.91 9.41
CA SER A 101 -9.38 -10.47 9.57
C SER A 101 -9.49 -11.95 9.96
N PHE A 102 -8.62 -12.78 9.38
CA PHE A 102 -8.60 -14.24 9.57
C PHE A 102 -9.79 -15.03 9.01
N HIS A 103 -10.72 -14.38 8.28
CA HIS A 103 -11.90 -15.03 7.64
C HIS A 103 -12.65 -16.00 8.57
N PRO A 104 -13.09 -15.58 9.76
CA PRO A 104 -13.68 -16.50 10.78
C PRO A 104 -15.07 -17.02 10.38
N LEU A 105 -15.69 -16.47 9.32
CA LEU A 105 -17.08 -16.75 8.94
C LEU A 105 -17.18 -17.18 7.46
N PRO A 106 -16.52 -18.30 7.05
CA PRO A 106 -16.50 -18.71 5.65
C PRO A 106 -17.86 -19.17 5.11
N PHE A 107 -18.84 -19.40 5.99
CA PHE A 107 -20.22 -19.80 5.66
C PHE A 107 -21.14 -18.62 5.32
N LEU A 108 -20.73 -17.37 5.55
CA LEU A 108 -21.52 -16.20 5.15
C LEU A 108 -21.53 -16.08 3.63
N LYS A 109 -22.74 -16.05 3.05
CA LYS A 109 -22.95 -15.83 1.64
C LYS A 109 -23.40 -14.40 1.36
N GLY A 110 -22.98 -13.85 0.22
CA GLY A 110 -23.36 -12.51 -0.20
C GLY A 110 -22.55 -11.40 0.46
N ARG A 111 -23.05 -10.17 0.34
CA ARG A 111 -22.41 -8.95 0.89
C ARG A 111 -23.42 -8.08 1.61
N ILE A 112 -23.01 -7.54 2.76
CA ILE A 112 -23.76 -6.51 3.49
C ILE A 112 -23.45 -5.16 2.85
N PHE A 113 -24.47 -4.37 2.52
CA PHE A 113 -24.37 -3.09 1.78
C PHE A 113 -23.57 -3.24 0.46
N GLY A 114 -23.81 -4.36 -0.24
CA GLY A 114 -23.05 -4.71 -1.43
C GLY A 114 -23.21 -3.72 -2.58
N ARG A 115 -22.09 -3.34 -3.19
CA ARG A 115 -22.00 -2.59 -4.45
C ARG A 115 -21.04 -3.31 -5.37
N LEU A 116 -21.40 -3.43 -6.64
CA LEU A 116 -20.48 -3.92 -7.66
C LEU A 116 -19.29 -2.96 -7.80
N PRO A 117 -18.09 -3.48 -8.09
CA PRO A 117 -16.96 -2.64 -8.43
C PRO A 117 -17.20 -1.89 -9.75
N GLU A 118 -16.47 -0.82 -9.96
CA GLU A 118 -16.41 -0.17 -11.27
C GLU A 118 -15.37 -0.84 -12.16
N ARG A 119 -15.61 -0.80 -13.49
CA ARG A 119 -14.55 -1.21 -14.43
C ARG A 119 -13.33 -0.31 -14.24
N GLY A 120 -12.16 -0.93 -14.23
CA GLY A 120 -10.89 -0.27 -14.01
C GLY A 120 -10.44 -0.23 -12.55
N ASP A 121 -11.29 -0.53 -11.57
CA ASP A 121 -10.88 -0.64 -10.18
C ASP A 121 -9.79 -1.71 -10.00
N ILE A 122 -8.77 -1.39 -9.22
CA ILE A 122 -7.79 -2.39 -8.75
C ILE A 122 -8.33 -2.99 -7.44
N VAL A 123 -8.48 -4.30 -7.42
CA VAL A 123 -9.13 -5.03 -6.32
C VAL A 123 -8.24 -6.13 -5.75
N ILE A 124 -8.38 -6.35 -4.46
CA ILE A 124 -7.89 -7.57 -3.83
C ILE A 124 -8.98 -8.64 -3.97
N VAL A 125 -8.59 -9.81 -4.40
CA VAL A 125 -9.48 -10.98 -4.49
C VAL A 125 -8.89 -12.15 -3.71
N SER A 126 -9.72 -12.78 -2.88
CA SER A 126 -9.37 -13.97 -2.08
C SER A 126 -10.18 -15.16 -2.59
N PRO A 127 -9.67 -15.93 -3.56
CA PRO A 127 -10.39 -17.08 -4.10
C PRO A 127 -10.56 -18.18 -3.05
N HIS A 128 -11.72 -18.84 -3.03
CA HIS A 128 -12.03 -19.89 -2.05
C HIS A 128 -11.06 -21.09 -2.05
N ASN A 129 -10.48 -21.37 -3.20
CA ASN A 129 -9.57 -22.50 -3.41
C ASN A 129 -8.10 -22.17 -3.21
N ARG A 130 -7.77 -20.95 -2.72
CA ARG A 130 -6.41 -20.46 -2.54
C ARG A 130 -6.24 -19.85 -1.17
N ARG A 131 -5.01 -19.94 -0.63
CA ARG A 131 -4.62 -19.30 0.65
C ARG A 131 -4.05 -17.89 0.47
N GLU A 132 -3.84 -17.49 -0.79
CA GLU A 132 -3.17 -16.22 -1.13
C GLU A 132 -4.17 -15.26 -1.76
N ASP A 133 -4.06 -14.01 -1.37
CA ASP A 133 -4.79 -12.90 -1.97
C ASP A 133 -4.13 -12.50 -3.30
N TYR A 134 -4.94 -12.27 -4.33
CA TYR A 134 -4.48 -11.71 -5.60
C TYR A 134 -4.84 -10.24 -5.68
N ILE A 135 -4.04 -9.47 -6.43
CA ILE A 135 -4.39 -8.12 -6.83
C ILE A 135 -4.54 -8.07 -8.34
N LYS A 136 -5.69 -7.57 -8.81
CA LYS A 136 -6.05 -7.53 -10.23
C LYS A 136 -6.92 -6.33 -10.53
N ARG A 137 -7.10 -6.03 -11.82
CA ARG A 137 -7.99 -4.99 -12.32
C ARG A 137 -9.31 -5.56 -12.80
N VAL A 138 -10.40 -4.90 -12.46
CA VAL A 138 -11.76 -5.26 -12.92
C VAL A 138 -11.92 -4.83 -14.37
N ILE A 139 -12.13 -5.81 -15.25
CA ILE A 139 -12.37 -5.60 -16.68
C ILE A 139 -13.82 -5.87 -17.03
N GLY A 140 -14.39 -6.99 -16.59
CA GLY A 140 -15.76 -7.39 -16.88
C GLY A 140 -16.65 -7.37 -15.64
N LEU A 141 -17.90 -6.96 -15.84
CA LEU A 141 -18.98 -6.92 -14.86
C LEU A 141 -20.06 -7.97 -15.21
N PRO A 142 -20.97 -8.30 -14.28
CA PRO A 142 -22.04 -9.25 -14.54
C PRO A 142 -22.79 -8.97 -15.84
N GLY A 143 -22.93 -10.01 -16.68
CA GLY A 143 -23.60 -9.95 -17.97
C GLY A 143 -22.71 -9.61 -19.16
N ASP A 144 -21.50 -9.10 -18.95
CA ASP A 144 -20.57 -8.82 -20.05
C ASP A 144 -20.12 -10.10 -20.78
N ILE A 145 -19.77 -9.91 -22.03
CA ILE A 145 -19.07 -10.92 -22.84
C ILE A 145 -17.64 -10.46 -22.99
N ILE A 146 -16.70 -11.25 -22.48
CA ILE A 146 -15.27 -10.99 -22.53
C ILE A 146 -14.61 -11.93 -23.50
N GLU A 147 -13.79 -11.37 -24.36
CA GLU A 147 -12.91 -12.10 -25.26
C GLU A 147 -11.56 -11.39 -25.31
N VAL A 148 -10.48 -12.15 -25.54
CA VAL A 148 -9.16 -11.60 -25.83
C VAL A 148 -8.69 -12.21 -27.14
N ARG A 149 -8.27 -11.39 -28.10
CA ARG A 149 -7.71 -11.80 -29.39
C ARG A 149 -6.40 -11.08 -29.65
N GLY A 150 -5.30 -11.84 -29.73
CA GLY A 150 -3.98 -11.27 -29.95
C GLY A 150 -3.63 -10.20 -28.93
N GLY A 151 -3.91 -10.44 -27.63
CA GLY A 151 -3.67 -9.52 -26.54
C GLY A 151 -4.69 -8.37 -26.39
N GLN A 152 -5.57 -8.16 -27.38
CA GLN A 152 -6.58 -7.11 -27.31
C GLN A 152 -7.85 -7.60 -26.62
N VAL A 153 -8.28 -6.87 -25.60
CA VAL A 153 -9.57 -7.13 -24.93
C VAL A 153 -10.73 -6.69 -25.81
N ILE A 154 -11.71 -7.57 -25.98
CA ILE A 154 -12.98 -7.32 -26.65
C ILE A 154 -14.08 -7.45 -25.60
N LEU A 155 -14.78 -6.35 -25.36
CA LEU A 155 -15.85 -6.25 -24.37
C LEU A 155 -17.18 -6.04 -25.07
N ASN A 156 -18.10 -7.01 -24.93
CA ASN A 156 -19.42 -6.98 -25.56
C ASN A 156 -19.35 -6.84 -27.10
N GLY A 157 -18.35 -7.47 -27.72
CA GLY A 157 -18.13 -7.42 -29.16
C GLY A 157 -17.37 -6.19 -29.66
N VAL A 158 -17.02 -5.24 -28.77
CA VAL A 158 -16.27 -4.03 -29.11
C VAL A 158 -14.86 -4.12 -28.58
N ALA A 159 -13.86 -3.89 -29.43
CA ALA A 159 -12.47 -3.86 -29.02
C ALA A 159 -12.22 -2.68 -28.06
N VAL A 160 -11.61 -2.93 -26.90
CA VAL A 160 -11.18 -1.90 -25.98
C VAL A 160 -10.05 -1.09 -26.61
N PRO A 161 -10.20 0.23 -26.78
CA PRO A 161 -9.16 1.05 -27.41
C PRO A 161 -7.82 0.92 -26.69
N GLN A 162 -6.79 0.61 -27.46
CA GLN A 162 -5.40 0.53 -27.00
C GLN A 162 -4.55 1.50 -27.80
N LYS A 163 -3.72 2.26 -27.12
CA LYS A 163 -2.76 3.21 -27.73
C LYS A 163 -1.37 2.94 -27.19
N ALA A 164 -0.40 2.71 -28.06
CA ALA A 164 1.00 2.71 -27.64
C ALA A 164 1.39 4.10 -27.14
N VAL A 165 2.04 4.16 -26.00
CA VAL A 165 2.51 5.39 -25.40
C VAL A 165 4.00 5.29 -25.12
N LYS A 166 4.61 6.37 -24.60
CA LYS A 166 6.04 6.39 -24.28
C LYS A 166 6.38 5.25 -23.31
N PRO A 167 7.43 4.46 -23.55
CA PRO A 167 7.87 3.42 -22.65
C PRO A 167 8.10 3.95 -21.22
N VAL A 168 7.79 3.11 -20.22
CA VAL A 168 8.03 3.41 -18.82
C VAL A 168 9.42 2.93 -18.44
N LEU A 169 10.18 3.77 -17.74
CA LEU A 169 11.47 3.41 -17.17
C LEU A 169 11.28 3.04 -15.68
N ILE A 170 11.54 1.80 -15.35
CA ILE A 170 11.46 1.30 -13.96
C ILE A 170 12.91 1.11 -13.48
N PRO A 171 13.32 1.76 -12.37
CA PRO A 171 14.65 1.53 -11.81
C PRO A 171 14.88 0.05 -11.52
N VAL A 172 16.05 -0.45 -11.88
CA VAL A 172 16.45 -1.84 -11.57
C VAL A 172 16.93 -1.90 -10.13
N ASP A 173 16.33 -2.79 -9.36
CA ASP A 173 16.64 -3.00 -7.94
C ASP A 173 16.33 -4.45 -7.53
N GLY A 174 16.52 -4.80 -6.26
CA GLY A 174 16.32 -6.17 -5.75
C GLY A 174 14.89 -6.68 -5.90
N ASN A 175 13.89 -5.79 -5.91
CA ASN A 175 12.47 -6.14 -6.13
C ASN A 175 12.06 -6.06 -7.62
N ALA A 176 12.79 -5.31 -8.45
CA ALA A 176 12.54 -5.16 -9.87
C ALA A 176 13.84 -5.39 -10.68
N PRO A 177 14.35 -6.64 -10.73
CA PRO A 177 15.67 -6.94 -11.28
C PRO A 177 15.75 -6.83 -12.81
N CYS A 178 14.64 -6.57 -13.52
CA CYS A 178 14.56 -6.56 -14.97
C CYS A 178 15.15 -7.86 -15.58
N SER A 179 14.59 -8.98 -15.18
CA SER A 179 15.06 -10.30 -15.61
C SER A 179 15.01 -10.46 -17.12
N PRO A 180 16.09 -10.85 -17.80
CA PRO A 180 16.10 -11.09 -19.24
C PRO A 180 15.10 -12.19 -19.68
N ALA A 181 14.75 -13.10 -18.78
CA ALA A 181 13.75 -14.15 -19.06
C ALA A 181 12.33 -13.60 -19.17
N GLN A 182 12.02 -12.55 -18.39
CA GLN A 182 10.70 -11.90 -18.41
C GLN A 182 10.66 -10.69 -19.34
N PHE A 183 11.76 -9.94 -19.41
CA PHE A 183 11.87 -8.67 -20.15
C PHE A 183 13.12 -8.69 -21.04
N PRO A 184 13.14 -9.53 -22.10
CA PRO A 184 14.31 -9.65 -22.97
C PRO A 184 14.65 -8.31 -23.64
N GLY A 185 15.91 -7.87 -23.48
CA GLY A 185 16.41 -6.64 -24.08
C GLY A 185 15.89 -5.33 -23.46
N ALA A 186 15.13 -5.40 -22.36
CA ALA A 186 14.54 -4.22 -21.73
C ALA A 186 15.50 -3.44 -20.81
N ARG A 187 16.61 -4.05 -20.36
CA ARG A 187 17.57 -3.40 -19.48
C ARG A 187 18.41 -2.39 -20.22
N MET A 188 18.49 -1.16 -19.70
CA MET A 188 19.31 -0.09 -20.24
C MET A 188 19.92 0.75 -19.12
N THR A 189 21.06 1.38 -19.40
CA THR A 189 21.67 2.35 -18.50
C THR A 189 21.23 3.75 -18.89
N GLY A 190 20.65 4.49 -17.93
CA GLY A 190 20.21 5.87 -18.13
C GLY A 190 21.37 6.88 -18.18
N ALA A 191 21.07 8.13 -18.52
CA ALA A 191 22.04 9.20 -18.55
C ALA A 191 22.61 9.56 -17.16
N ASP A 192 21.92 9.14 -16.09
CA ASP A 192 22.34 9.28 -14.70
C ASP A 192 23.24 8.13 -14.20
N GLY A 193 23.61 7.21 -15.09
CA GLY A 193 24.43 6.03 -14.79
C GLY A 193 23.72 4.91 -14.06
N ARG A 194 22.39 5.02 -13.85
CA ARG A 194 21.59 3.97 -13.21
C ARG A 194 20.98 3.04 -14.25
N ASP A 195 20.77 1.80 -13.85
CA ASP A 195 20.09 0.83 -14.70
C ASP A 195 18.57 0.94 -14.56
N TYR A 196 17.91 0.84 -15.70
CA TYR A 196 16.46 0.88 -15.84
C TYR A 196 15.97 -0.29 -16.68
N CYS A 197 14.75 -0.73 -16.38
CA CYS A 197 13.95 -1.59 -17.22
C CYS A 197 13.04 -0.72 -18.08
N GLN A 198 13.30 -0.62 -19.39
CA GLN A 198 12.49 0.12 -20.34
C GLN A 198 11.40 -0.80 -20.88
N LEU A 199 10.19 -0.61 -20.42
CA LEU A 199 9.06 -1.46 -20.78
C LEU A 199 8.13 -0.77 -21.77
N PRO A 200 7.79 -1.42 -22.90
CA PRO A 200 6.75 -0.94 -23.79
C PRO A 200 5.41 -1.00 -23.05
N VAL A 201 4.66 0.09 -23.14
CA VAL A 201 3.35 0.17 -22.48
C VAL A 201 2.28 0.62 -23.47
N ARG A 202 1.08 0.12 -23.26
CA ARG A 202 -0.14 0.52 -23.96
C ARG A 202 -1.09 1.17 -22.96
N GLN A 203 -1.71 2.24 -23.36
CA GLN A 203 -2.82 2.82 -22.62
C GLN A 203 -4.11 2.19 -23.13
N GLU A 204 -4.84 1.53 -22.26
CA GLU A 204 -6.19 1.02 -22.51
C GLU A 204 -7.23 1.97 -21.94
N THR A 205 -8.35 2.13 -22.65
CA THR A 205 -9.48 2.95 -22.22
C THR A 205 -10.75 2.14 -22.24
N LEU A 206 -11.30 1.87 -21.05
CA LEU A 206 -12.56 1.12 -20.89
C LEU A 206 -13.77 1.96 -21.30
N PRO A 207 -14.94 1.33 -21.58
CA PRO A 207 -16.15 2.04 -22.02
C PRO A 207 -16.66 3.12 -21.05
N ASN A 208 -16.31 3.03 -19.77
CA ASN A 208 -16.64 4.03 -18.75
C ASN A 208 -15.66 5.22 -18.71
N GLY A 209 -14.74 5.33 -19.69
CA GLY A 209 -13.74 6.37 -19.77
C GLY A 209 -12.54 6.20 -18.85
N LYS A 210 -12.46 5.11 -18.10
CA LYS A 210 -11.30 4.80 -17.24
C LYS A 210 -10.13 4.32 -18.07
N SER A 211 -8.96 4.93 -17.86
CA SER A 211 -7.72 4.63 -18.60
C SER A 211 -6.61 4.18 -17.67
N TYR A 212 -5.79 3.25 -18.12
CA TYR A 212 -4.65 2.73 -17.38
C TYR A 212 -3.59 2.16 -18.32
N LEU A 213 -2.40 1.92 -17.80
CA LEU A 213 -1.28 1.38 -18.56
C LEU A 213 -1.22 -0.15 -18.40
N THR A 214 -0.90 -0.83 -19.50
CA THR A 214 -0.66 -2.28 -19.54
C THR A 214 0.70 -2.57 -20.18
N ILE A 215 1.30 -3.68 -19.80
CA ILE A 215 2.49 -4.26 -20.45
C ILE A 215 2.05 -5.49 -21.24
N ASP A 216 2.53 -5.55 -22.48
CA ASP A 216 2.38 -6.68 -23.40
C ASP A 216 3.74 -6.80 -24.12
N MET A 217 4.46 -7.86 -23.83
CA MET A 217 5.82 -8.10 -24.33
C MET A 217 5.84 -8.89 -25.62
N GLY A 218 4.69 -9.38 -26.08
CA GLY A 218 4.55 -10.12 -27.33
C GLY A 218 3.65 -11.34 -27.19
N PRO A 219 3.59 -12.19 -28.21
CA PRO A 219 2.63 -13.30 -28.25
C PRO A 219 2.75 -14.26 -27.06
N SER A 220 1.66 -14.50 -26.37
CA SER A 220 1.55 -15.41 -25.25
C SER A 220 0.28 -16.28 -25.34
N ALA A 221 0.21 -17.33 -24.52
CA ALA A 221 -0.99 -18.15 -24.43
C ALA A 221 -2.19 -17.38 -23.89
N LEU A 222 -1.94 -16.34 -23.08
CA LEU A 222 -2.98 -15.49 -22.47
C LEU A 222 -3.58 -14.46 -23.45
N ASP A 223 -3.06 -14.38 -24.67
CA ASP A 223 -3.57 -13.49 -25.72
C ASP A 223 -4.85 -14.00 -26.37
N TRP A 224 -5.25 -15.22 -26.06
CA TRP A 224 -6.42 -15.85 -26.62
C TRP A 224 -7.32 -16.40 -25.52
N TYR A 225 -8.48 -15.79 -25.35
CA TYR A 225 -9.45 -16.20 -24.32
C TYR A 225 -10.89 -15.93 -24.76
N GLY A 226 -11.79 -16.84 -24.43
CA GLY A 226 -13.22 -16.67 -24.64
C GLY A 226 -13.68 -16.87 -26.09
N PRO A 227 -14.88 -16.34 -26.45
CA PRO A 227 -15.72 -15.45 -25.66
C PRO A 227 -16.42 -16.15 -24.47
N VAL A 228 -16.44 -15.48 -23.32
CA VAL A 228 -17.08 -15.97 -22.10
C VAL A 228 -18.02 -14.90 -21.54
N ARG A 229 -19.25 -15.30 -21.20
CA ARG A 229 -20.19 -14.42 -20.49
C ARG A 229 -19.87 -14.42 -19.00
N VAL A 230 -19.71 -13.24 -18.42
CA VAL A 230 -19.56 -13.06 -16.97
C VAL A 230 -20.89 -13.38 -16.28
N PRO A 231 -20.96 -14.39 -15.41
CA PRO A 231 -22.20 -14.77 -14.73
C PRO A 231 -22.72 -13.66 -13.80
N ARG A 232 -23.97 -13.80 -13.34
CA ARG A 232 -24.45 -12.97 -12.23
C ARG A 232 -23.51 -13.09 -11.04
N ASP A 233 -23.36 -12.01 -10.31
CA ASP A 233 -22.54 -11.97 -9.10
C ASP A 233 -21.06 -12.36 -9.30
N HIS A 234 -20.56 -12.28 -10.54
CA HIS A 234 -19.16 -12.51 -10.88
C HIS A 234 -18.55 -11.28 -11.55
N VAL A 235 -17.24 -11.19 -11.50
CA VAL A 235 -16.43 -10.19 -12.19
C VAL A 235 -15.28 -10.86 -12.93
N PHE A 236 -14.84 -10.25 -14.02
CA PHE A 236 -13.67 -10.70 -14.77
C PHE A 236 -12.49 -9.81 -14.47
N LEU A 237 -11.40 -10.41 -14.04
CA LEU A 237 -10.22 -9.74 -13.52
C LEU A 237 -9.01 -10.02 -14.40
N MET A 238 -8.21 -8.98 -14.70
CA MET A 238 -6.94 -9.13 -15.43
C MET A 238 -5.83 -8.39 -14.71
N GLY A 239 -4.59 -8.85 -14.90
CA GLY A 239 -3.41 -8.09 -14.51
C GLY A 239 -3.06 -7.03 -15.54
N ASP A 240 -2.38 -5.97 -15.12
CA ASP A 240 -1.87 -4.93 -16.00
C ASP A 240 -0.62 -5.40 -16.77
N ASN A 241 0.15 -6.33 -16.21
CA ASN A 241 1.20 -7.08 -16.90
C ASN A 241 0.56 -8.32 -17.59
N ARG A 242 0.16 -8.13 -18.83
CA ARG A 242 -0.68 -9.09 -19.59
C ARG A 242 -0.08 -10.46 -19.74
N ASP A 243 1.24 -10.56 -19.90
CA ASP A 243 1.96 -11.81 -20.13
C ASP A 243 2.41 -12.48 -18.81
N ASN A 244 2.43 -11.73 -17.72
CA ASN A 244 2.86 -12.23 -16.42
C ASN A 244 1.77 -12.05 -15.35
N SER A 245 0.57 -12.60 -15.63
CA SER A 245 -0.56 -12.47 -14.71
C SER A 245 -1.37 -13.76 -14.65
N ALA A 246 -1.32 -14.42 -13.52
CA ALA A 246 -2.25 -15.48 -13.16
C ALA A 246 -3.62 -14.85 -12.80
N ASP A 247 -4.47 -14.66 -13.80
CA ASP A 247 -5.76 -13.94 -13.69
C ASP A 247 -6.94 -14.76 -14.26
N SER A 248 -8.05 -14.13 -14.57
CA SER A 248 -9.24 -14.82 -15.08
C SER A 248 -9.02 -15.53 -16.43
N ARG A 249 -7.97 -15.19 -17.17
CA ARG A 249 -7.63 -15.87 -18.43
C ARG A 249 -6.91 -17.20 -18.21
N ALA A 250 -6.15 -17.27 -17.13
CA ALA A 250 -5.35 -18.46 -16.84
C ALA A 250 -6.16 -19.52 -16.08
N PRO A 251 -5.95 -20.82 -16.37
CA PRO A 251 -6.62 -21.91 -15.70
C PRO A 251 -6.18 -22.05 -14.23
N LEU A 252 -6.99 -22.71 -13.41
CA LEU A 252 -6.69 -22.92 -11.98
C LEU A 252 -5.39 -23.71 -11.77
N GLU A 253 -5.08 -24.63 -12.65
CA GLU A 253 -3.88 -25.49 -12.61
C GLU A 253 -2.59 -24.66 -12.76
N GLU A 254 -2.67 -23.54 -13.46
CA GLU A 254 -1.57 -22.60 -13.66
C GLU A 254 -1.59 -21.43 -12.65
N ASN A 255 -2.19 -21.64 -11.50
CA ASN A 255 -2.38 -20.60 -10.48
C ASN A 255 -3.27 -19.43 -10.94
N GLY A 256 -3.99 -19.55 -12.05
CA GLY A 256 -4.97 -18.58 -12.51
C GLY A 256 -6.24 -18.54 -11.67
N LEU A 257 -7.16 -17.68 -12.06
CA LEU A 257 -8.48 -17.59 -11.43
C LEU A 257 -9.51 -18.51 -12.10
N GLY A 258 -9.20 -19.12 -13.25
CA GLY A 258 -10.05 -20.11 -13.94
C GLY A 258 -11.33 -19.53 -14.54
N GLY A 259 -11.33 -18.24 -14.86
CA GLY A 259 -12.50 -17.54 -15.40
C GLY A 259 -13.01 -16.42 -14.51
N PRO A 260 -14.27 -15.98 -14.70
CA PRO A 260 -14.93 -15.01 -13.83
C PRO A 260 -14.99 -15.50 -12.38
N VAL A 261 -14.75 -14.61 -11.42
CA VAL A 261 -14.76 -14.92 -9.99
C VAL A 261 -15.97 -14.31 -9.29
N PRO A 262 -16.51 -14.95 -8.24
CA PRO A 262 -17.58 -14.37 -7.43
C PRO A 262 -17.16 -13.01 -6.87
N TRP A 263 -17.99 -11.97 -7.04
CA TRP A 263 -17.65 -10.64 -6.54
C TRP A 263 -17.59 -10.58 -5.00
N GLU A 264 -18.23 -11.50 -4.31
CA GLU A 264 -18.12 -11.66 -2.87
C GLU A 264 -16.71 -12.04 -2.39
N ALA A 265 -15.87 -12.60 -3.28
CA ALA A 265 -14.48 -12.89 -3.02
C ALA A 265 -13.57 -11.63 -3.08
N LEU A 266 -14.11 -10.46 -3.44
CA LEU A 266 -13.37 -9.22 -3.45
C LEU A 266 -13.16 -8.71 -2.02
N GLY A 267 -11.91 -8.61 -1.59
CA GLY A 267 -11.51 -8.15 -0.26
C GLY A 267 -11.56 -6.63 -0.08
N GLY A 268 -11.55 -5.87 -1.19
CA GLY A 268 -11.61 -4.40 -1.18
C GLY A 268 -10.96 -3.78 -2.40
N ARG A 269 -10.97 -2.43 -2.45
CA ARG A 269 -10.38 -1.63 -3.51
C ARG A 269 -9.05 -1.03 -3.07
N ALA A 270 -8.03 -1.15 -3.92
CA ALA A 270 -6.76 -0.47 -3.74
C ALA A 270 -6.92 1.04 -3.98
N GLU A 271 -6.48 1.87 -3.04
CA GLU A 271 -6.71 3.31 -3.10
C GLU A 271 -5.46 4.09 -3.49
N PHE A 272 -4.36 3.87 -2.77
CA PHE A 272 -3.09 4.56 -3.02
C PHE A 272 -1.90 3.78 -2.44
N ILE A 273 -0.70 4.10 -2.92
CA ILE A 273 0.56 3.56 -2.44
C ILE A 273 1.00 4.37 -1.21
N THR A 274 1.27 3.71 -0.08
CA THR A 274 1.80 4.37 1.11
C THR A 274 3.30 4.60 1.01
N PHE A 275 4.03 3.57 0.63
CA PHE A 275 5.46 3.60 0.33
C PHE A 275 5.86 2.40 -0.51
N SER A 276 7.08 2.43 -1.05
CA SER A 276 7.64 1.36 -1.87
C SER A 276 9.06 1.06 -1.45
N LEU A 277 9.44 -0.21 -1.40
CA LEU A 277 10.78 -0.66 -1.04
C LEU A 277 11.45 -1.32 -2.24
N ASP A 278 12.72 -1.02 -2.45
CA ASP A 278 13.55 -1.54 -3.53
C ASP A 278 14.00 -3.00 -3.35
N GLY A 279 13.96 -3.51 -2.12
CA GLY A 279 14.39 -4.88 -1.80
C GLY A 279 15.90 -5.01 -1.52
N ASP A 280 16.65 -3.92 -1.54
CA ASP A 280 18.10 -3.91 -1.33
C ASP A 280 18.51 -3.65 0.13
N SER A 281 17.53 -3.61 1.05
CA SER A 281 17.78 -3.43 2.47
C SER A 281 18.55 -4.60 3.09
N SER A 282 19.55 -4.30 3.90
CA SER A 282 20.38 -5.26 4.64
C SER A 282 20.12 -5.19 6.15
N TRP A 283 20.84 -5.97 6.94
CA TRP A 283 20.83 -5.89 8.41
C TRP A 283 21.36 -4.55 8.96
N ASN A 284 22.00 -3.72 8.13
CA ASN A 284 22.43 -2.39 8.51
C ASN A 284 21.22 -1.42 8.53
N PRO A 285 20.82 -0.82 9.69
CA PRO A 285 19.68 0.09 9.77
C PRO A 285 19.80 1.31 8.84
N MET A 286 21.02 1.75 8.52
CA MET A 286 21.22 2.87 7.59
C MET A 286 20.79 2.53 6.16
N SER A 287 20.83 1.25 5.75
CA SER A 287 20.35 0.82 4.43
C SER A 287 18.83 1.00 4.30
N TRP A 288 18.09 0.96 5.40
CA TRP A 288 16.63 1.10 5.38
C TRP A 288 16.19 2.50 4.97
N LEU A 289 16.98 3.52 5.28
CA LEU A 289 16.69 4.90 4.86
C LEU A 289 16.79 5.08 3.34
N HIS A 290 17.62 4.28 2.67
CA HIS A 290 17.84 4.33 1.24
C HIS A 290 16.96 3.35 0.46
N ALA A 291 16.31 2.39 1.15
CA ALA A 291 15.48 1.37 0.55
C ALA A 291 14.13 1.88 0.02
N PHE A 292 13.78 3.13 0.28
CA PHE A 292 12.52 3.73 -0.18
C PHE A 292 12.65 4.23 -1.62
N ARG A 293 11.81 3.69 -2.51
CA ARG A 293 11.66 4.24 -3.85
C ARG A 293 10.97 5.60 -3.80
N SER A 294 11.67 6.64 -4.25
CA SER A 294 11.11 7.99 -4.34
C SER A 294 9.98 8.07 -5.39
N GLY A 295 9.05 9.00 -5.19
CA GLY A 295 7.99 9.31 -6.16
C GLY A 295 6.86 8.29 -6.27
N ARG A 296 6.83 7.26 -5.40
CA ARG A 296 5.72 6.29 -5.40
C ARG A 296 4.70 6.52 -4.29
N ALA A 297 5.13 7.04 -3.16
CA ALA A 297 4.23 7.32 -2.03
C ALA A 297 3.17 8.37 -2.42
N GLY A 298 1.93 8.12 -2.03
CA GLY A 298 0.78 8.97 -2.34
C GLY A 298 0.17 8.77 -3.72
N ASN A 299 0.77 7.96 -4.60
CA ASN A 299 0.22 7.72 -5.93
C ASN A 299 -1.13 7.02 -5.82
N SER A 300 -2.15 7.64 -6.42
CA SER A 300 -3.49 7.08 -6.51
C SER A 300 -3.49 5.83 -7.39
N LEU A 301 -4.22 4.82 -6.97
CA LEU A 301 -4.44 3.59 -7.73
C LEU A 301 -5.79 3.59 -8.47
N ARG A 302 -6.52 4.72 -8.38
CA ARG A 302 -7.72 4.90 -9.17
C ARG A 302 -7.34 5.21 -10.61
N PRO A 303 -7.95 4.55 -11.59
CA PRO A 303 -7.67 4.80 -12.99
C PRO A 303 -8.05 6.23 -13.36
N GLU A 304 -7.27 6.82 -14.26
CA GLU A 304 -7.55 8.15 -14.79
C GLU A 304 -8.87 8.15 -15.57
N SER A 305 -9.63 9.24 -15.45
CA SER A 305 -10.83 9.43 -16.26
C SER A 305 -10.49 10.27 -17.48
N VAL A 306 -10.56 9.66 -18.65
CA VAL A 306 -10.42 10.36 -19.93
C VAL A 306 -11.82 10.71 -20.41
N PRO A 307 -12.07 11.98 -20.82
CA PRO A 307 -13.35 12.33 -21.42
C PRO A 307 -13.63 11.41 -22.62
N PRO A 308 -14.87 10.97 -22.83
CA PRO A 308 -15.22 10.18 -24.00
C PRO A 308 -14.85 10.97 -25.26
N PRO A 309 -14.34 10.32 -26.34
CA PRO A 309 -14.12 10.98 -27.61
C PRO A 309 -15.44 11.63 -28.09
N LYS A 310 -15.33 12.90 -28.49
CA LYS A 310 -16.46 13.66 -29.05
C LYS A 310 -16.88 13.10 -30.38
#